data_478f8351b95516bf1e841d4454f4f0cc
#
_entry.id   478f8351b95516bf1e841d4454f4f0cc
#
_cell.length_a   1.000
_cell.length_b   1.000
_cell.length_c   1.000
_cell.angle_alpha   90.00
_cell.angle_beta   90.00
_cell.angle_gamma   90.00
#
_symmetry.space_group_name_H-M   'P 1'
#
loop_
_entity.id
_entity.type
_entity.pdbx_description
1 polymer ?
#
loop_
_entity_poly.entity_id
_entity_poly.type
_entity_poly.pdbx_seq_one_letter_code
_entity_poly.pdbx_strand_id
1 'polypeptide(L)'
;MVVLPPIVKERDRLYTGDMDIEQRIEGYMLPPLSDEFLYQVIFCMEDQANEYCVDLKDGVVTEVEFVADRREIEPQRFLDLPPWYPSDGFRTMEKFVSTLRNPLYRERLRQVLQSGKGVFRQFKDVLHEQPTLERLWFYYKDREIRRRIFHWYERHDEAF
;
A
#
# COMPACT_ATOMS: atom_id res chain seq x y z
N MET A 1 -10.92 -3.81 10.39
CA MET A 1 -10.94 -2.93 9.21
C MET A 1 -11.43 -1.55 9.62
N VAL A 2 -10.73 -0.52 9.23
CA VAL A 2 -11.07 0.86 9.62
C VAL A 2 -11.97 1.49 8.56
N VAL A 3 -13.09 2.00 9.00
CA VAL A 3 -14.03 2.76 8.18
C VAL A 3 -13.72 4.25 8.34
N LEU A 4 -13.77 5.02 7.25
CA LEU A 4 -13.49 6.46 7.25
C LEU A 4 -14.77 7.30 7.03
N PRO A 5 -15.86 7.03 7.73
CA PRO A 5 -17.14 7.61 7.39
C PRO A 5 -17.25 9.13 7.58
N PRO A 6 -16.64 9.75 8.59
CA PRO A 6 -16.86 11.19 8.80
C PRO A 6 -16.29 12.05 7.67
N ILE A 7 -15.12 11.67 7.17
CA ILE A 7 -14.42 12.45 6.15
C ILE A 7 -15.05 12.23 4.77
N VAL A 8 -15.48 11.01 4.49
CA VAL A 8 -16.22 10.68 3.26
C VAL A 8 -17.56 11.42 3.23
N LYS A 9 -18.25 11.51 4.37
CA LYS A 9 -19.50 12.26 4.48
C LYS A 9 -19.31 13.76 4.28
N GLU A 10 -18.20 14.32 4.72
CA GLU A 10 -17.88 15.73 4.47
C GLU A 10 -17.60 15.99 3.00
N ARG A 11 -16.91 15.07 2.35
CA ARG A 11 -16.71 15.12 0.90
C ARG A 11 -18.05 15.08 0.17
N ASP A 12 -18.93 14.23 0.59
CA ASP A 12 -20.27 14.15 0.03
C ASP A 12 -21.06 15.46 0.19
N ARG A 13 -20.85 16.18 1.28
CA ARG A 13 -21.50 17.48 1.50
C ARG A 13 -20.93 18.61 0.63
N LEU A 14 -19.65 18.54 0.29
CA LEU A 14 -19.02 19.53 -0.60
C LEU A 14 -19.56 19.46 -2.02
N TYR A 15 -20.18 18.35 -2.36
CA TYR A 15 -20.73 18.08 -3.66
C TYR A 15 -22.26 18.08 -3.65
N THR A 16 -22.88 18.99 -2.92
CA THR A 16 -24.35 19.13 -2.91
C THR A 16 -24.81 20.01 -4.04
N GLY A 17 -25.23 19.43 -5.12
CA GLY A 17 -25.78 20.10 -6.28
C GLY A 17 -26.10 19.10 -7.36
N ASP A 18 -26.81 19.53 -8.38
CA ASP A 18 -27.25 18.63 -9.45
C ASP A 18 -26.12 17.97 -10.23
N MET A 19 -24.97 18.63 -10.32
CA MET A 19 -23.77 18.07 -10.95
C MET A 19 -23.23 16.85 -10.22
N ASP A 20 -23.39 16.83 -8.92
CA ASP A 20 -22.77 15.81 -8.09
C ASP A 20 -23.54 14.52 -8.07
N ILE A 21 -24.80 14.56 -8.39
CA ILE A 21 -25.63 13.36 -8.51
C ILE A 21 -25.13 12.51 -9.67
N GLU A 22 -24.78 13.12 -10.80
CA GLU A 22 -24.23 12.40 -11.94
C GLU A 22 -22.85 11.81 -11.61
N GLN A 23 -22.00 12.58 -10.93
CA GLN A 23 -20.69 12.07 -10.48
C GLN A 23 -20.83 10.94 -9.46
N ARG A 24 -21.80 10.99 -8.58
CA ARG A 24 -22.10 9.93 -7.65
C ARG A 24 -22.60 8.65 -8.31
N ILE A 25 -23.30 8.81 -9.43
CA ILE A 25 -23.79 7.68 -10.21
C ILE A 25 -22.67 7.08 -11.06
N GLU A 26 -21.78 7.92 -11.59
CA GLU A 26 -20.71 7.49 -12.49
C GLU A 26 -19.46 6.98 -11.76
N GLY A 27 -19.22 7.45 -10.54
CA GLY A 27 -18.01 7.05 -9.85
C GLY A 27 -18.02 7.28 -8.36
N TYR A 28 -17.48 6.32 -7.67
CA TYR A 28 -17.17 6.46 -6.26
C TYR A 28 -15.82 7.13 -6.12
N MET A 29 -15.66 7.94 -5.09
CA MET A 29 -14.41 8.63 -4.81
C MET A 29 -13.56 7.84 -3.81
N LEU A 30 -12.24 7.93 -3.96
CA LEU A 30 -11.34 7.44 -2.94
C LEU A 30 -11.58 8.15 -1.60
N PRO A 31 -11.52 7.43 -0.49
CA PRO A 31 -11.52 8.07 0.82
C PRO A 31 -10.29 8.95 0.98
N PRO A 32 -10.34 9.98 1.84
CA PRO A 32 -9.17 10.81 2.13
C PRO A 32 -8.00 9.97 2.59
N LEU A 33 -6.80 10.35 2.19
CA LEU A 33 -5.57 9.67 2.58
C LEU A 33 -5.17 10.04 4.02
N SER A 34 -6.01 9.60 4.96
CA SER A 34 -5.74 9.73 6.39
C SER A 34 -4.68 8.74 6.84
N ASP A 35 -4.11 8.95 8.01
CA ASP A 35 -3.14 8.00 8.58
C ASP A 35 -3.75 6.61 8.74
N GLU A 36 -5.00 6.53 9.17
CA GLU A 36 -5.70 5.26 9.35
C GLU A 36 -5.88 4.51 8.04
N PHE A 37 -6.32 5.18 7.00
CA PHE A 37 -6.46 4.58 5.68
C PHE A 37 -5.11 4.15 5.13
N LEU A 38 -4.10 5.00 5.26
CA LEU A 38 -2.75 4.72 4.79
C LEU A 38 -2.16 3.47 5.48
N TYR A 39 -2.27 3.37 6.80
CA TYR A 39 -1.80 2.19 7.54
C TYR A 39 -2.52 0.93 7.11
N GLN A 40 -3.81 1.01 6.88
CA GLN A 40 -4.60 -0.12 6.42
C GLN A 40 -4.17 -0.59 5.03
N VAL A 41 -3.93 0.34 4.12
CA VAL A 41 -3.43 0.01 2.78
C VAL A 41 -2.05 -0.63 2.85
N ILE A 42 -1.13 -0.07 3.65
CA ILE A 42 0.21 -0.63 3.84
C ILE A 42 0.14 -2.08 4.34
N PHE A 43 -0.64 -2.30 5.39
CA PHE A 43 -0.81 -3.63 5.96
C PHE A 43 -1.30 -4.64 4.92
N CYS A 44 -2.31 -4.27 4.15
CA CYS A 44 -2.89 -5.15 3.14
C CYS A 44 -1.94 -5.37 1.94
N MET A 45 -1.17 -4.38 1.55
CA MET A 45 -0.17 -4.53 0.50
C MET A 45 0.95 -5.51 0.88
N GLU A 46 1.32 -5.54 2.14
CA GLU A 46 2.35 -6.45 2.64
C GLU A 46 1.85 -7.89 2.85
N ASP A 47 0.55 -8.09 2.91
CA ASP A 47 -0.05 -9.43 3.01
C ASP A 47 -0.02 -10.13 1.66
N GLN A 48 0.89 -11.09 1.52
CA GLN A 48 1.04 -11.87 0.28
C GLN A 48 0.08 -13.06 0.20
N ALA A 49 -0.65 -13.34 1.26
CA ALA A 49 -1.57 -14.48 1.32
C ALA A 49 -2.95 -14.16 0.75
N ASN A 50 -3.38 -12.91 0.79
CA ASN A 50 -4.71 -12.47 0.39
C ASN A 50 -4.64 -11.28 -0.56
N GLU A 51 -5.68 -11.14 -1.37
CA GLU A 51 -5.85 -9.99 -2.24
C GLU A 51 -6.89 -9.04 -1.64
N TYR A 52 -6.66 -7.75 -1.79
CA TYR A 52 -7.48 -6.70 -1.21
C TYR A 52 -7.89 -5.67 -2.24
N CYS A 53 -9.02 -5.03 -1.98
CA CYS A 53 -9.49 -3.88 -2.76
C CYS A 53 -10.11 -2.85 -1.83
N VAL A 54 -10.30 -1.64 -2.33
CA VAL A 54 -11.03 -0.59 -1.63
C VAL A 54 -12.48 -0.65 -2.08
N ASP A 55 -13.39 -0.76 -1.13
CA ASP A 55 -14.80 -0.52 -1.35
C ASP A 55 -15.04 0.98 -1.29
N LEU A 56 -15.15 1.63 -2.43
CA LEU A 56 -15.27 3.08 -2.52
C LEU A 56 -16.59 3.62 -1.96
N LYS A 57 -17.62 2.79 -1.95
CA LYS A 57 -18.92 3.17 -1.41
C LYS A 57 -18.88 3.28 0.12
N ASP A 58 -18.29 2.29 0.75
CA ASP A 58 -18.22 2.22 2.21
C ASP A 58 -16.92 2.84 2.77
N GLY A 59 -15.95 3.15 1.90
CA GLY A 59 -14.69 3.75 2.27
C GLY A 59 -13.80 2.82 3.10
N VAL A 60 -13.82 1.52 2.83
CA VAL A 60 -13.07 0.51 3.57
C VAL A 60 -12.23 -0.35 2.65
N VAL A 61 -11.13 -0.87 3.18
CA VAL A 61 -10.36 -1.92 2.52
C VAL A 61 -10.94 -3.27 2.90
N THR A 62 -11.15 -4.13 1.92
CA THR A 62 -11.73 -5.46 2.12
C THR A 62 -11.01 -6.49 1.28
N GLU A 63 -11.12 -7.76 1.69
CA GLU A 63 -10.60 -8.86 0.88
C GLU A 63 -11.45 -9.03 -0.38
N VAL A 64 -10.80 -9.24 -1.51
CA VAL A 64 -11.45 -9.45 -2.80
C VAL A 64 -12.43 -10.63 -2.75
N GLU A 65 -12.05 -11.68 -2.05
CA GLU A 65 -12.89 -12.88 -1.89
C GLU A 65 -14.26 -12.58 -1.29
N PHE A 66 -14.32 -11.66 -0.33
CA PHE A 66 -15.59 -11.33 0.35
C PHE A 66 -16.56 -10.52 -0.51
N VAL A 67 -16.07 -9.86 -1.53
CA VAL A 67 -16.87 -8.97 -2.37
C VAL A 67 -16.95 -9.40 -3.83
N ALA A 68 -16.48 -10.59 -4.14
CA ALA A 68 -16.39 -11.08 -5.52
C ALA A 68 -17.71 -10.95 -6.30
N ASP A 69 -18.82 -11.35 -5.70
CA ASP A 69 -20.13 -11.28 -6.33
C ASP A 69 -20.59 -9.84 -6.57
N ARG A 70 -20.36 -8.96 -5.60
CA ARG A 70 -20.68 -7.53 -5.73
C ARG A 70 -19.83 -6.86 -6.78
N ARG A 71 -18.57 -7.26 -6.87
CA ARG A 71 -17.62 -6.69 -7.83
C ARG A 71 -18.01 -6.98 -9.27
N GLU A 72 -18.62 -8.14 -9.52
CA GLU A 72 -19.17 -8.46 -10.84
C GLU A 72 -20.34 -7.55 -11.22
N ILE A 73 -21.15 -7.18 -10.24
CA ILE A 73 -22.35 -6.34 -10.46
C ILE A 73 -21.99 -4.86 -10.52
N GLU A 74 -21.09 -4.41 -9.62
CA GLU A 74 -20.71 -3.01 -9.47
C GLU A 74 -19.18 -2.86 -9.59
N PRO A 75 -18.58 -3.10 -10.76
CA PRO A 75 -17.11 -3.10 -10.89
C PRO A 75 -16.45 -1.76 -10.54
N GLN A 76 -17.14 -0.64 -10.76
CA GLN A 76 -16.60 0.68 -10.45
C GLN A 76 -16.58 1.01 -8.96
N ARG A 77 -17.28 0.24 -8.15
CA ARG A 77 -17.31 0.41 -6.70
C ARG A 77 -16.00 -0.03 -6.04
N PHE A 78 -15.29 -0.95 -6.67
CA PHE A 78 -14.13 -1.60 -6.07
C PHE A 78 -12.87 -1.25 -6.84
N LEU A 79 -11.84 -0.79 -6.13
CA LEU A 79 -10.57 -0.41 -6.68
C LEU A 79 -9.46 -1.29 -6.10
N ASP A 80 -8.66 -1.88 -6.98
CA ASP A 80 -7.51 -2.66 -6.54
C ASP A 80 -6.48 -1.79 -5.83
N LEU A 81 -5.86 -2.32 -4.80
CA LEU A 81 -4.75 -1.67 -4.13
C LEU A 81 -3.52 -1.60 -5.05
N PRO A 82 -2.60 -0.65 -4.79
CA PRO A 82 -1.35 -0.64 -5.51
C PRO A 82 -0.61 -1.97 -5.30
N PRO A 83 -0.07 -2.56 -6.37
CA PRO A 83 0.60 -3.85 -6.25
C PRO A 83 1.92 -3.72 -5.49
N TRP A 84 2.21 -4.72 -4.67
CA TRP A 84 3.48 -4.88 -3.99
C TRP A 84 3.90 -6.34 -4.08
N TYR A 85 4.72 -6.66 -5.08
CA TYR A 85 5.18 -8.02 -5.32
C TYR A 85 6.49 -8.31 -4.58
N PRO A 86 6.84 -9.57 -4.38
CA PRO A 86 8.16 -9.94 -3.83
C PRO A 86 9.33 -9.29 -4.58
N SER A 87 9.22 -9.13 -5.90
CA SER A 87 10.22 -8.42 -6.70
C SER A 87 10.38 -6.95 -6.31
N ASP A 88 9.30 -6.29 -5.89
CA ASP A 88 9.35 -4.91 -5.38
C ASP A 88 10.10 -4.85 -4.05
N GLY A 89 9.81 -5.80 -3.16
CA GLY A 89 10.53 -5.94 -1.90
C GLY A 89 12.02 -6.18 -2.11
N PHE A 90 12.37 -7.07 -3.05
CA PHE A 90 13.76 -7.34 -3.38
C PHE A 90 14.48 -6.10 -3.92
N ARG A 91 13.87 -5.38 -4.83
CA ARG A 91 14.42 -4.12 -5.35
C ARG A 91 14.63 -3.08 -4.26
N THR A 92 13.69 -3.01 -3.33
CA THR A 92 13.79 -2.11 -2.18
C THR A 92 14.98 -2.48 -1.30
N MET A 93 15.19 -3.77 -1.07
CA MET A 93 16.38 -4.26 -0.35
C MET A 93 17.68 -3.87 -1.06
N GLU A 94 17.76 -4.05 -2.37
CA GLU A 94 18.94 -3.66 -3.16
C GLU A 94 19.25 -2.17 -3.03
N LYS A 95 18.24 -1.33 -3.16
CA LYS A 95 18.39 0.13 -3.01
C LYS A 95 18.84 0.50 -1.61
N PHE A 96 18.23 -0.10 -0.60
CA PHE A 96 18.59 0.13 0.80
C PHE A 96 20.07 -0.18 1.04
N VAL A 97 20.52 -1.35 0.62
CA VAL A 97 21.91 -1.78 0.79
C VAL A 97 22.88 -0.79 0.16
N SER A 98 22.54 -0.26 -1.02
CA SER A 98 23.37 0.74 -1.71
C SER A 98 23.52 2.05 -0.93
N THR A 99 22.60 2.36 -0.01
CA THR A 99 22.65 3.58 0.83
C THR A 99 23.46 3.42 2.09
N LEU A 100 23.81 2.19 2.47
CA LEU A 100 24.52 1.94 3.73
C LEU A 100 25.94 2.47 3.72
N ARG A 101 26.29 3.16 4.78
CA ARG A 101 27.63 3.71 4.95
C ARG A 101 28.62 2.73 5.58
N ASN A 102 28.11 1.83 6.44
CA ASN A 102 28.95 0.80 7.06
C ASN A 102 29.35 -0.27 6.04
N PRO A 103 30.61 -0.39 5.63
CA PRO A 103 31.03 -1.30 4.58
C PRO A 103 30.85 -2.78 4.96
N LEU A 104 30.94 -3.09 6.24
CA LEU A 104 30.75 -4.47 6.70
C LEU A 104 29.33 -4.96 6.46
N TYR A 105 28.32 -4.21 6.90
CA TYR A 105 26.93 -4.59 6.72
C TYR A 105 26.47 -4.47 5.27
N ARG A 106 26.97 -3.47 4.57
CA ARG A 106 26.69 -3.33 3.13
C ARG A 106 27.16 -4.58 2.37
N GLU A 107 28.36 -5.06 2.63
CA GLU A 107 28.89 -6.22 1.96
C GLU A 107 28.17 -7.51 2.35
N ARG A 108 27.90 -7.70 3.64
CA ARG A 108 27.15 -8.86 4.15
C ARG A 108 25.76 -8.95 3.52
N LEU A 109 25.03 -7.85 3.48
CA LEU A 109 23.69 -7.82 2.90
C LEU A 109 23.74 -8.00 1.39
N ARG A 110 24.74 -7.43 0.72
CA ARG A 110 24.93 -7.64 -0.72
C ARG A 110 25.14 -9.11 -1.04
N GLN A 111 25.93 -9.82 -0.25
CA GLN A 111 26.13 -11.26 -0.40
C GLN A 111 24.83 -12.03 -0.20
N VAL A 112 24.01 -11.65 0.78
CA VAL A 112 22.69 -12.25 1.00
C VAL A 112 21.82 -12.08 -0.24
N LEU A 113 21.76 -10.88 -0.83
CA LEU A 113 20.97 -10.62 -2.02
C LEU A 113 21.42 -11.46 -3.23
N GLN A 114 22.69 -11.79 -3.30
CA GLN A 114 23.26 -12.60 -4.38
C GLN A 114 23.12 -14.11 -4.15
N SER A 115 22.74 -14.54 -2.96
CA SER A 115 22.69 -15.96 -2.59
C SER A 115 21.61 -16.76 -3.33
N GLY A 116 20.54 -16.13 -3.76
CA GLY A 116 19.48 -16.74 -4.56
C GLY A 116 18.49 -17.64 -3.82
N LYS A 117 18.74 -17.97 -2.56
CA LYS A 117 17.83 -18.80 -1.74
C LYS A 117 17.58 -18.20 -0.37
N GLY A 118 16.30 -18.17 0.03
CA GLY A 118 15.91 -17.70 1.35
C GLY A 118 16.38 -16.28 1.63
N VAL A 119 16.42 -15.43 0.60
CA VAL A 119 16.99 -14.09 0.66
C VAL A 119 16.29 -13.23 1.71
N PHE A 120 14.97 -13.22 1.73
CA PHE A 120 14.20 -12.41 2.67
C PHE A 120 14.47 -12.80 4.13
N ARG A 121 14.55 -14.09 4.39
CA ARG A 121 14.86 -14.60 5.73
C ARG A 121 16.28 -14.25 6.13
N GLN A 122 17.26 -14.52 5.29
CA GLN A 122 18.67 -14.22 5.55
C GLN A 122 18.88 -12.72 5.76
N PHE A 123 18.18 -11.89 4.97
CA PHE A 123 18.24 -10.46 5.11
C PHE A 123 17.76 -10.01 6.51
N LYS A 124 16.62 -10.53 6.94
CA LYS A 124 16.09 -10.26 8.29
C LYS A 124 17.03 -10.73 9.38
N ASP A 125 17.64 -11.90 9.21
CA ASP A 125 18.58 -12.43 10.20
C ASP A 125 19.78 -11.51 10.40
N VAL A 126 20.33 -10.96 9.32
CA VAL A 126 21.43 -9.98 9.42
C VAL A 126 20.96 -8.70 10.10
N LEU A 127 19.76 -8.20 9.75
CA LEU A 127 19.21 -7.00 10.38
C LEU A 127 19.03 -7.17 11.89
N HIS A 128 18.61 -8.35 12.34
CA HIS A 128 18.40 -8.63 13.76
C HIS A 128 19.69 -8.53 14.59
N GLU A 129 20.84 -8.67 13.99
CA GLU A 129 22.13 -8.53 14.69
C GLU A 129 22.40 -7.08 15.11
N GLN A 130 21.78 -6.10 14.45
CA GLN A 130 22.02 -4.68 14.71
C GLN A 130 20.69 -3.92 14.72
N PRO A 131 20.18 -3.54 15.92
CA PRO A 131 18.89 -2.85 16.04
C PRO A 131 18.79 -1.52 15.26
N THR A 132 19.88 -0.78 15.18
CA THR A 132 19.90 0.48 14.41
C THR A 132 19.71 0.23 12.93
N LEU A 133 20.36 -0.81 12.40
CA LEU A 133 20.24 -1.22 11.00
C LEU A 133 18.81 -1.67 10.69
N GLU A 134 18.21 -2.44 11.59
CA GLU A 134 16.84 -2.91 11.44
C GLU A 134 15.85 -1.75 11.40
N ARG A 135 16.00 -0.76 12.26
CA ARG A 135 15.15 0.44 12.25
C ARG A 135 15.30 1.24 10.97
N LEU A 136 16.52 1.39 10.46
CA LEU A 136 16.77 2.05 9.18
C LEU A 136 16.08 1.33 8.03
N TRP A 137 16.10 0.01 8.04
CA TRP A 137 15.42 -0.80 7.03
C TRP A 137 13.91 -0.59 7.07
N PHE A 138 13.29 -0.69 8.23
CA PHE A 138 11.84 -0.49 8.35
C PHE A 138 11.42 0.91 7.91
N TYR A 139 12.18 1.91 8.28
CA TYR A 139 11.93 3.29 7.84
C TYR A 139 12.05 3.43 6.32
N TYR A 140 13.09 2.84 5.74
CA TYR A 140 13.32 2.89 4.30
C TYR A 140 12.20 2.17 3.52
N LYS A 141 11.85 0.98 3.94
CA LYS A 141 10.79 0.19 3.32
C LYS A 141 9.44 0.91 3.41
N ASP A 142 9.11 1.42 4.57
CA ASP A 142 7.87 2.17 4.79
C ASP A 142 7.78 3.37 3.85
N ARG A 143 8.85 4.11 3.68
CA ARG A 143 8.92 5.23 2.74
C ARG A 143 8.66 4.81 1.30
N GLU A 144 9.24 3.72 0.86
CA GLU A 144 9.04 3.22 -0.51
C GLU A 144 7.60 2.77 -0.75
N ILE A 145 7.00 2.09 0.21
CA ILE A 145 5.60 1.68 0.13
C ILE A 145 4.67 2.90 0.11
N ARG A 146 4.91 3.88 0.98
CA ARG A 146 4.13 5.12 1.02
C ARG A 146 4.22 5.89 -0.28
N ARG A 147 5.39 5.97 -0.88
CA ARG A 147 5.59 6.62 -2.18
C ARG A 147 4.73 5.96 -3.26
N ARG A 148 4.67 4.65 -3.28
CA ARG A 148 3.83 3.89 -4.21
C ARG A 148 2.35 4.16 -3.99
N ILE A 149 1.91 4.24 -2.74
CA ILE A 149 0.53 4.55 -2.39
C ILE A 149 0.17 5.98 -2.83
N PHE A 150 1.03 6.96 -2.61
CA PHE A 150 0.79 8.34 -3.04
C PHE A 150 0.62 8.44 -4.55
N HIS A 151 1.46 7.77 -5.33
CA HIS A 151 1.32 7.73 -6.78
C HIS A 151 0.02 7.07 -7.24
N TRP A 152 -0.34 5.97 -6.61
CA TRP A 152 -1.60 5.30 -6.89
C TRP A 152 -2.79 6.19 -6.55
N TYR A 153 -2.75 6.83 -5.41
CA TYR A 153 -3.81 7.73 -4.94
C TYR A 153 -3.99 8.91 -5.89
N GLU A 154 -2.92 9.57 -6.26
CA GLU A 154 -2.94 10.71 -7.19
C GLU A 154 -3.55 10.34 -8.53
N ARG A 155 -3.16 9.21 -9.11
CA ARG A 155 -3.68 8.76 -10.40
C ARG A 155 -5.19 8.52 -10.37
N HIS A 156 -5.71 8.03 -9.26
CA HIS A 156 -7.14 7.72 -9.13
C HIS A 156 -7.95 8.92 -8.68
N ASP A 157 -7.34 9.83 -7.92
CA ASP A 157 -7.99 11.08 -7.51
C ASP A 157 -8.14 12.03 -8.70
N GLU A 158 -7.16 12.10 -9.59
CA GLU A 158 -7.20 12.92 -10.81
C GLU A 158 -8.24 12.42 -11.84
N ALA A 159 -8.62 11.16 -11.77
CA ALA A 159 -9.60 10.58 -12.68
C ALA A 159 -11.03 11.13 -12.46
N PHE A 160 -11.25 11.82 -11.37
CA PHE A 160 -12.51 12.43 -10.99
C PHE A 160 -12.39 13.95 -10.90
#